data_e2b14fc994490c30c59bdff70a1e5972
#
_entry.id   e2b14fc994490c30c59bdff70a1e5972
#
_cell.length_a   1.000
_cell.length_b   1.000
_cell.length_c   1.000
_cell.angle_alpha   90.00
_cell.angle_beta   90.00
_cell.angle_gamma   90.00
#
_symmetry.space_group_name_H-M   'P 1'
#
loop_
_entity.id
_entity.type
_entity.pdbx_description
1 polymer ?
#
loop_
_entity_poly.entity_id
_entity_poly.type
_entity_poly.pdbx_seq_one_letter_code
_entity_poly.pdbx_strand_id
1 'polypeptide(L)'
;RDSEVIAITRKGWQRMVKAEPELLEGMIRVILRRLGKAGQRSTRAAPKVFTLVATSPTIDLSLRARALTECLGRAGKSAVVVGEMEGDEKPAAFFDDLELHHDVVILISTIGDNAWFRLSIRQADRIWVMARADARPSIPLMPDEDSPALALKLVDVVLLHHGNERRAARPVEWLQASGGSRVFHWTGVHGASCARLARIMDGRSVGVVMSGGGARAYSHIGMVKAIREEGIPIDFVGGSSMGAVIAACVAMGWDDSEIDQRIRKAFVETNPLGDYNLPVVGMVKGLRVNARLKEHFGESE
;
A
#
# COMPACT_ATOMS: atom_id res chain seq x y z
N ARG A 1 24.53 -3.53 10.36
CA ARG A 1 25.25 -4.80 10.58
C ARG A 1 25.82 -5.21 9.25
N ASP A 2 27.14 -5.28 9.15
CA ASP A 2 27.83 -5.77 7.97
C ASP A 2 27.48 -7.24 7.81
N SER A 3 26.99 -7.62 6.64
CA SER A 3 26.64 -9.00 6.30
C SER A 3 27.48 -9.44 5.14
N GLU A 4 28.18 -10.53 5.29
CA GLU A 4 28.91 -11.17 4.21
C GLU A 4 27.95 -12.00 3.36
N VAL A 5 27.88 -11.72 2.06
CA VAL A 5 26.95 -12.36 1.13
C VAL A 5 27.72 -13.12 0.07
N ILE A 6 27.42 -14.40 -0.07
CA ILE A 6 27.97 -15.25 -1.14
C ILE A 6 26.96 -15.29 -2.29
N ALA A 7 27.34 -14.74 -3.44
CA ALA A 7 26.55 -14.78 -4.66
C ALA A 7 26.85 -16.05 -5.47
N ILE A 8 25.81 -16.86 -5.71
CA ILE A 8 25.92 -18.07 -6.53
C ILE A 8 25.28 -17.81 -7.89
N THR A 9 26.07 -17.91 -8.97
CA THR A 9 25.57 -17.78 -10.34
C THR A 9 24.63 -18.94 -10.71
N ARG A 10 23.71 -18.72 -11.68
CA ARG A 10 22.84 -19.79 -12.19
C ARG A 10 23.60 -21.05 -12.63
N LYS A 11 24.75 -20.89 -13.31
CA LYS A 11 25.61 -22.00 -13.73
C LYS A 11 26.27 -22.70 -12.53
N GLY A 12 26.69 -21.94 -11.53
CA GLY A 12 27.25 -22.47 -10.28
C GLY A 12 26.22 -23.29 -9.53
N TRP A 13 25.00 -22.76 -9.40
CA TRP A 13 23.85 -23.44 -8.81
C TRP A 13 23.53 -24.78 -9.49
N GLN A 14 23.40 -24.78 -10.83
CA GLN A 14 23.13 -26.00 -11.59
C GLN A 14 24.22 -27.08 -11.40
N ARG A 15 25.49 -26.68 -11.29
CA ARG A 15 26.60 -27.62 -10.99
C ARG A 15 26.49 -28.19 -9.57
N MET A 16 26.21 -27.35 -8.58
CA MET A 16 26.04 -27.78 -7.18
C MET A 16 24.91 -28.80 -7.03
N VAL A 17 23.72 -28.48 -7.58
CA VAL A 17 22.55 -29.39 -7.51
C VAL A 17 22.79 -30.69 -8.24
N LYS A 18 23.57 -30.68 -9.34
CA LYS A 18 23.95 -31.91 -10.08
C LYS A 18 24.97 -32.77 -9.32
N ALA A 19 25.89 -32.16 -8.59
CA ALA A 19 26.88 -32.85 -7.78
C ALA A 19 26.29 -33.41 -6.48
N GLU A 20 25.34 -32.66 -5.85
CA GLU A 20 24.75 -32.97 -4.57
C GLU A 20 23.22 -32.78 -4.64
N PRO A 21 22.45 -33.78 -5.14
CA PRO A 21 20.99 -33.68 -5.28
C PRO A 21 20.25 -33.41 -3.96
N GLU A 22 20.77 -33.94 -2.83
CA GLU A 22 20.21 -33.73 -1.49
C GLU A 22 20.21 -32.24 -1.07
N LEU A 23 21.08 -31.44 -1.67
CA LEU A 23 21.14 -30.00 -1.42
C LEU A 23 19.85 -29.28 -1.87
N LEU A 24 19.26 -29.75 -2.98
CA LEU A 24 17.97 -29.24 -3.47
C LEU A 24 16.85 -29.56 -2.49
N GLU A 25 16.81 -30.80 -1.98
CA GLU A 25 15.80 -31.21 -1.01
C GLU A 25 15.94 -30.43 0.31
N GLY A 26 17.18 -30.26 0.81
CA GLY A 26 17.49 -29.45 1.98
C GLY A 26 17.03 -28.01 1.81
N MET A 27 17.26 -27.38 0.65
CA MET A 27 16.81 -26.02 0.37
C MET A 27 15.30 -25.90 0.23
N ILE A 28 14.66 -26.84 -0.47
CA ILE A 28 13.19 -26.87 -0.56
C ILE A 28 12.60 -26.98 0.85
N ARG A 29 13.15 -27.81 1.72
CA ARG A 29 12.72 -27.96 3.12
C ARG A 29 12.87 -26.66 3.91
N VAL A 30 13.98 -25.92 3.71
CA VAL A 30 14.22 -24.60 4.32
C VAL A 30 13.23 -23.56 3.79
N ILE A 31 12.99 -23.54 2.47
CA ILE A 31 12.02 -22.63 1.83
C ILE A 31 10.61 -22.91 2.33
N LEU A 32 10.17 -24.18 2.35
CA LEU A 32 8.86 -24.57 2.86
C LEU A 32 8.71 -24.23 4.36
N ARG A 33 9.78 -24.43 5.16
CA ARG A 33 9.76 -24.02 6.59
C ARG A 33 9.68 -22.50 6.73
N ARG A 34 10.31 -21.72 5.87
CA ARG A 34 10.20 -20.26 5.85
C ARG A 34 8.83 -19.79 5.36
N LEU A 35 8.27 -20.41 4.31
CA LEU A 35 6.92 -20.12 3.82
C LEU A 35 5.85 -20.52 4.86
N GLY A 36 6.00 -21.65 5.54
CA GLY A 36 5.14 -22.06 6.63
C GLY A 36 5.21 -21.12 7.85
N LYS A 37 6.39 -20.56 8.13
CA LYS A 37 6.54 -19.50 9.14
C LYS A 37 6.07 -18.13 8.65
N ALA A 38 6.03 -17.85 7.37
CA ALA A 38 5.47 -16.62 6.82
C ALA A 38 3.93 -16.58 6.96
N GLY A 39 3.27 -17.73 7.12
CA GLY A 39 1.85 -17.82 7.51
C GLY A 39 1.62 -17.62 9.01
N GLN A 40 2.64 -17.80 9.85
CA GLN A 40 2.64 -17.34 11.23
C GLN A 40 3.13 -15.90 11.21
N ARG A 41 2.33 -14.97 11.75
CA ARG A 41 2.61 -13.53 11.83
C ARG A 41 4.11 -13.26 11.89
N SER A 42 4.66 -12.73 10.82
CA SER A 42 6.02 -12.19 10.84
C SER A 42 6.06 -11.18 11.98
N THR A 43 6.82 -11.49 13.02
CA THR A 43 7.18 -10.53 14.07
C THR A 43 8.22 -9.53 13.54
N ARG A 44 8.02 -9.06 12.30
CA ARG A 44 8.77 -7.92 11.82
C ARG A 44 8.27 -6.75 12.66
N ALA A 45 9.17 -6.13 13.42
CA ALA A 45 8.83 -4.94 14.17
C ALA A 45 8.05 -3.98 13.27
N ALA A 46 6.93 -3.46 13.76
CA ALA A 46 6.17 -2.47 13.01
C ALA A 46 7.10 -1.29 12.65
N PRO A 47 7.01 -0.72 11.44
CA PRO A 47 7.79 0.45 11.09
C PRO A 47 7.54 1.56 12.10
N LYS A 48 8.60 2.16 12.61
CA LYS A 48 8.55 3.29 13.54
C LYS A 48 8.90 4.61 12.88
N VAL A 49 9.87 4.60 11.98
CA VAL A 49 10.36 5.80 11.30
C VAL A 49 9.75 5.92 9.92
N PHE A 50 8.98 6.97 9.73
CA PHE A 50 8.37 7.32 8.45
C PHE A 50 8.98 8.62 7.92
N THR A 51 9.46 8.62 6.67
CA THR A 51 9.84 9.86 6.01
C THR A 51 8.75 10.29 5.04
N LEU A 52 8.17 11.46 5.27
CA LEU A 52 7.26 12.12 4.33
C LEU A 52 8.08 13.00 3.40
N VAL A 53 8.07 12.68 2.11
CA VAL A 53 8.85 13.41 1.10
C VAL A 53 7.90 14.20 0.20
N ALA A 54 7.95 15.53 0.24
CA ALA A 54 7.18 16.37 -0.66
C ALA A 54 7.80 16.39 -2.06
N THR A 55 6.98 16.14 -3.09
CA THR A 55 7.40 16.24 -4.50
C THR A 55 7.31 17.65 -5.05
N SER A 56 6.80 18.59 -4.28
CA SER A 56 6.66 20.01 -4.65
C SER A 56 6.74 20.89 -3.40
N PRO A 57 7.36 22.07 -3.49
CA PRO A 57 7.41 23.03 -2.38
C PRO A 57 6.02 23.60 -2.00
N THR A 58 5.00 23.39 -2.84
CA THR A 58 3.61 23.80 -2.54
C THR A 58 2.90 22.85 -1.57
N ILE A 59 3.52 21.72 -1.21
CA ILE A 59 2.97 20.76 -0.26
C ILE A 59 3.44 21.14 1.14
N ASP A 60 2.50 21.57 2.00
CA ASP A 60 2.78 21.82 3.41
C ASP A 60 2.85 20.51 4.19
N LEU A 61 4.08 19.98 4.33
CA LEU A 61 4.33 18.75 5.10
C LEU A 61 4.12 18.96 6.59
N SER A 62 4.43 20.15 7.13
CA SER A 62 4.28 20.43 8.54
C SER A 62 2.83 20.35 8.98
N LEU A 63 1.91 20.90 8.17
CA LEU A 63 0.48 20.78 8.38
C LEU A 63 0.00 19.32 8.34
N ARG A 64 0.49 18.55 7.35
CA ARG A 64 0.13 17.13 7.19
C ARG A 64 0.67 16.26 8.32
N ALA A 65 1.93 16.46 8.70
CA ALA A 65 2.55 15.73 9.79
C ALA A 65 1.83 16.00 11.13
N ARG A 66 1.47 17.25 11.43
CA ARG A 66 0.66 17.59 12.63
C ARG A 66 -0.69 16.88 12.63
N ALA A 67 -1.41 16.87 11.49
CA ALA A 67 -2.67 16.17 11.40
C ALA A 67 -2.52 14.66 11.68
N LEU A 68 -1.44 14.04 11.22
CA LEU A 68 -1.13 12.64 11.53
C LEU A 68 -0.81 12.43 13.01
N THR A 69 0.03 13.29 13.60
CA THR A 69 0.36 13.18 15.04
C THR A 69 -0.88 13.36 15.91
N GLU A 70 -1.80 14.25 15.55
CA GLU A 70 -3.09 14.40 16.26
C GLU A 70 -3.95 13.13 16.16
N CYS A 71 -4.01 12.52 14.96
CA CYS A 71 -4.76 11.27 14.78
C CYS A 71 -4.11 10.11 15.55
N LEU A 72 -2.79 10.03 15.58
CA LEU A 72 -2.03 9.05 16.40
C LEU A 72 -2.25 9.30 17.90
N GLY A 73 -2.21 10.54 18.34
CA GLY A 73 -2.47 10.93 19.73
C GLY A 73 -3.85 10.54 20.22
N ARG A 74 -4.92 10.75 19.39
CA ARG A 74 -6.27 10.26 19.70
C ARG A 74 -6.35 8.74 19.83
N ALA A 75 -5.43 8.05 19.20
CA ALA A 75 -5.30 6.59 19.28
C ALA A 75 -4.38 6.13 20.43
N GLY A 76 -3.94 7.05 21.30
CA GLY A 76 -3.07 6.77 22.45
C GLY A 76 -1.61 6.52 22.07
N LYS A 77 -1.16 7.03 20.92
CA LYS A 77 0.21 6.85 20.41
C LYS A 77 0.98 8.15 20.50
N SER A 78 2.22 8.06 21.00
CA SER A 78 3.16 9.16 20.96
C SER A 78 3.83 9.26 19.59
N ALA A 79 3.84 10.47 19.00
CA ALA A 79 4.49 10.70 17.72
C ALA A 79 5.26 12.03 17.76
N VAL A 80 6.42 12.04 17.11
CA VAL A 80 7.28 13.22 16.98
C VAL A 80 7.51 13.53 15.50
N VAL A 81 7.58 14.82 15.17
CA VAL A 81 7.91 15.31 13.83
C VAL A 81 9.29 15.97 13.89
N VAL A 82 10.16 15.63 12.94
CA VAL A 82 11.49 16.20 12.81
C VAL A 82 11.68 16.71 11.38
N GLY A 83 11.97 17.98 11.25
CA GLY A 83 12.33 18.63 9.99
C GLY A 83 13.83 18.83 9.85
N GLU A 84 14.23 19.49 8.76
CA GLU A 84 15.63 19.78 8.44
C GLU A 84 16.31 20.59 9.56
N MET A 85 15.64 21.62 10.10
CA MET A 85 16.21 22.50 11.13
C MET A 85 16.55 21.76 12.43
N GLU A 86 15.78 20.73 12.78
CA GLU A 86 15.97 19.96 14.00
C GLU A 86 16.87 18.74 13.80
N GLY A 87 16.87 18.17 12.59
CA GLY A 87 17.45 16.85 12.32
C GLY A 87 18.73 16.86 11.49
N ASP A 88 19.02 17.95 10.77
CA ASP A 88 20.24 18.02 9.96
C ASP A 88 21.50 17.97 10.83
N GLU A 89 22.52 17.29 10.33
CA GLU A 89 23.79 17.05 11.02
C GLU A 89 23.68 16.32 12.38
N LYS A 90 22.51 15.81 12.77
CA LYS A 90 22.37 15.03 14.00
C LYS A 90 23.01 13.64 13.88
N PRO A 91 23.68 13.17 14.95
CA PRO A 91 24.25 11.82 14.96
C PRO A 91 23.15 10.75 15.01
N ALA A 92 23.48 9.52 14.63
CA ALA A 92 22.55 8.38 14.65
C ALA A 92 21.88 8.19 16.03
N ALA A 93 22.62 8.41 17.11
CA ALA A 93 22.11 8.32 18.48
C ALA A 93 20.91 9.23 18.76
N PHE A 94 20.78 10.35 18.05
CA PHE A 94 19.62 11.23 18.17
C PHE A 94 18.35 10.53 17.64
N PHE A 95 18.43 9.84 16.50
CA PHE A 95 17.31 9.12 15.93
C PHE A 95 16.96 7.88 16.74
N ASP A 96 17.98 7.16 17.25
CA ASP A 96 17.78 6.03 18.17
C ASP A 96 17.03 6.46 19.44
N ASP A 97 17.35 7.64 19.99
CA ASP A 97 16.67 8.20 21.16
C ASP A 97 15.20 8.54 20.87
N LEU A 98 14.92 9.13 19.71
CA LEU A 98 13.54 9.38 19.27
C LEU A 98 12.72 8.10 19.13
N GLU A 99 13.31 7.06 18.56
CA GLU A 99 12.66 5.75 18.43
C GLU A 99 12.42 5.05 19.77
N LEU A 100 13.27 5.33 20.78
CA LEU A 100 13.11 4.78 22.12
C LEU A 100 11.92 5.42 22.85
N HIS A 101 11.71 6.74 22.67
CA HIS A 101 10.74 7.51 23.46
C HIS A 101 9.40 7.72 22.74
N HIS A 102 9.31 7.43 21.43
CA HIS A 102 8.09 7.61 20.66
C HIS A 102 7.65 6.32 19.96
N ASP A 103 6.33 6.16 19.80
CA ASP A 103 5.76 5.05 19.02
C ASP A 103 5.99 5.24 17.52
N VAL A 104 5.96 6.50 17.04
CA VAL A 104 6.13 6.87 15.64
C VAL A 104 7.02 8.11 15.53
N VAL A 105 8.02 8.05 14.67
CA VAL A 105 8.88 9.17 14.27
C VAL A 105 8.55 9.56 12.84
N ILE A 106 8.21 10.82 12.61
CA ILE A 106 7.87 11.35 11.28
C ILE A 106 8.96 12.34 10.88
N LEU A 107 9.78 11.97 9.91
CA LEU A 107 10.74 12.86 9.28
C LEU A 107 10.06 13.55 8.09
N ILE A 108 10.21 14.87 7.98
CA ILE A 108 9.68 15.64 6.87
C ILE A 108 10.81 16.21 6.02
N SER A 109 10.74 15.96 4.71
CA SER A 109 11.75 16.43 3.76
C SER A 109 11.12 16.75 2.40
N THR A 110 11.75 17.65 1.67
CA THR A 110 11.39 17.92 0.27
C THR A 110 12.37 17.18 -0.64
N ILE A 111 11.87 16.65 -1.74
CA ILE A 111 12.71 15.99 -2.74
C ILE A 111 13.79 16.96 -3.22
N GLY A 112 15.03 16.51 -3.24
CA GLY A 112 16.17 17.33 -3.64
C GLY A 112 17.50 16.64 -3.36
N ASP A 113 18.58 17.23 -3.87
CA ASP A 113 19.92 16.72 -3.66
C ASP A 113 20.59 17.45 -2.48
N ASN A 114 20.03 17.28 -1.28
CA ASN A 114 20.59 17.83 -0.04
C ASN A 114 20.88 16.75 1.01
N ALA A 115 21.72 17.11 2.00
CA ALA A 115 22.16 16.19 3.05
C ALA A 115 20.98 15.66 3.88
N TRP A 116 20.04 16.54 4.24
CA TRP A 116 18.86 16.17 5.02
C TRP A 116 17.95 15.16 4.31
N PHE A 117 17.68 15.38 3.02
CA PHE A 117 16.87 14.44 2.23
C PHE A 117 17.50 13.04 2.21
N ARG A 118 18.81 12.95 1.93
CA ARG A 118 19.54 11.68 1.96
C ARG A 118 19.56 11.05 3.35
N LEU A 119 19.75 11.84 4.41
CA LEU A 119 19.74 11.37 5.79
C LEU A 119 18.37 10.84 6.18
N SER A 120 17.31 11.61 5.94
CA SER A 120 15.93 11.24 6.28
C SER A 120 15.48 9.95 5.59
N ILE A 121 15.85 9.75 4.31
CA ILE A 121 15.60 8.50 3.59
C ILE A 121 16.37 7.33 4.22
N ARG A 122 17.63 7.52 4.62
CA ARG A 122 18.41 6.45 5.24
C ARG A 122 17.84 6.01 6.58
N GLN A 123 17.32 6.93 7.38
CA GLN A 123 16.74 6.63 8.69
C GLN A 123 15.37 5.97 8.60
N ALA A 124 14.64 6.14 7.49
CA ALA A 124 13.28 5.66 7.35
C ALA A 124 13.16 4.13 7.30
N ASP A 125 12.19 3.57 8.01
CA ASP A 125 11.67 2.22 7.77
C ASP A 125 10.74 2.20 6.56
N ARG A 126 10.03 3.33 6.34
CA ARG A 126 9.07 3.50 5.26
C ARG A 126 9.07 4.93 4.75
N ILE A 127 9.05 5.08 3.44
CA ILE A 127 9.03 6.38 2.77
C ILE A 127 7.63 6.61 2.19
N TRP A 128 7.04 7.75 2.48
CA TRP A 128 5.80 8.21 1.88
C TRP A 128 6.07 9.40 0.96
N VAL A 129 5.95 9.16 -0.35
CA VAL A 129 6.07 10.20 -1.37
C VAL A 129 4.74 10.97 -1.42
N MET A 130 4.76 12.20 -0.94
CA MET A 130 3.62 13.09 -0.88
C MET A 130 3.51 13.86 -2.20
N ALA A 131 2.49 13.57 -2.98
CA ALA A 131 2.30 14.13 -4.31
C ALA A 131 0.91 14.75 -4.48
N ARG A 132 0.79 15.78 -5.30
CA ARG A 132 -0.51 16.33 -5.65
C ARG A 132 -1.21 15.39 -6.63
N ALA A 133 -2.48 15.10 -6.38
CA ALA A 133 -3.27 14.20 -7.23
C ALA A 133 -3.52 14.76 -8.64
N ASP A 134 -3.48 16.09 -8.79
CA ASP A 134 -3.65 16.81 -10.06
C ASP A 134 -2.34 17.04 -10.82
N ALA A 135 -1.20 16.55 -10.30
CA ALA A 135 0.11 16.69 -10.91
C ALA A 135 0.59 15.36 -11.54
N ARG A 136 1.62 15.48 -12.37
CA ARG A 136 2.38 14.34 -12.89
C ARG A 136 3.74 14.23 -12.21
N PRO A 137 4.30 13.04 -12.07
CA PRO A 137 5.63 12.89 -11.53
C PRO A 137 6.67 13.50 -12.48
N SER A 138 7.64 14.22 -11.91
CA SER A 138 8.91 14.52 -12.55
C SER A 138 9.92 13.43 -12.17
N ILE A 139 10.67 12.94 -13.13
CA ILE A 139 11.64 11.86 -12.91
C ILE A 139 13.05 12.48 -12.86
N PRO A 140 13.93 11.98 -11.97
CA PRO A 140 13.76 10.95 -10.93
C PRO A 140 13.19 11.50 -9.61
N LEU A 141 12.39 10.69 -8.90
CA LEU A 141 11.84 11.06 -7.59
C LEU A 141 12.72 10.64 -6.42
N MET A 142 13.58 9.64 -6.61
CA MET A 142 14.50 9.12 -5.61
C MET A 142 15.94 9.21 -6.09
N PRO A 143 16.92 9.38 -5.18
CA PRO A 143 18.33 9.33 -5.56
C PRO A 143 18.66 8.01 -6.22
N ASP A 144 19.47 8.09 -7.27
CA ASP A 144 20.03 6.92 -7.96
C ASP A 144 21.24 6.40 -7.13
N GLU A 145 20.95 5.84 -5.98
CA GLU A 145 21.94 5.23 -5.11
C GLU A 145 21.78 3.70 -5.15
N ASP A 146 22.81 3.00 -5.57
CA ASP A 146 22.96 1.53 -5.46
C ASP A 146 23.08 1.05 -4.00
N SER A 147 22.30 1.63 -3.11
CA SER A 147 22.27 1.22 -1.72
C SER A 147 21.32 0.03 -1.56
N PRO A 148 21.80 -1.15 -1.12
CA PRO A 148 20.93 -2.27 -0.78
C PRO A 148 19.85 -1.91 0.24
N ALA A 149 20.11 -0.93 1.09
CA ALA A 149 19.15 -0.41 2.04
C ALA A 149 17.97 0.31 1.36
N LEU A 150 18.20 1.05 0.27
CA LEU A 150 17.13 1.69 -0.52
C LEU A 150 16.30 0.64 -1.27
N ALA A 151 16.94 -0.39 -1.84
CA ALA A 151 16.25 -1.47 -2.53
C ALA A 151 15.32 -2.29 -1.61
N LEU A 152 15.55 -2.27 -0.30
CA LEU A 152 14.72 -2.95 0.71
C LEU A 152 13.69 -2.03 1.36
N LYS A 153 13.73 -0.72 1.11
CA LYS A 153 12.78 0.23 1.71
C LYS A 153 11.43 0.17 1.04
N LEU A 154 10.42 0.20 1.88
CA LEU A 154 9.04 0.22 1.42
C LEU A 154 8.65 1.66 1.10
N VAL A 155 8.47 1.95 -0.19
CA VAL A 155 8.01 3.24 -0.69
C VAL A 155 6.52 3.16 -0.99
N ASP A 156 5.76 4.11 -0.47
CA ASP A 156 4.35 4.29 -0.78
C ASP A 156 4.14 5.71 -1.34
N VAL A 157 3.13 5.87 -2.17
CA VAL A 157 2.71 7.17 -2.70
C VAL A 157 1.44 7.63 -1.97
N VAL A 158 1.41 8.88 -1.56
CA VAL A 158 0.22 9.52 -0.97
C VAL A 158 -0.21 10.66 -1.87
N LEU A 159 -1.32 10.47 -2.58
CA LEU A 159 -1.90 11.46 -3.47
C LEU A 159 -2.81 12.41 -2.70
N LEU A 160 -2.41 13.68 -2.67
CA LEU A 160 -3.09 14.76 -1.97
C LEU A 160 -4.13 15.40 -2.88
N HIS A 161 -5.39 15.35 -2.46
CA HIS A 161 -6.50 15.97 -3.18
C HIS A 161 -6.84 17.34 -2.59
N HIS A 162 -7.20 18.30 -3.45
CA HIS A 162 -7.77 19.56 -3.01
C HIS A 162 -9.26 19.35 -2.64
N GLY A 163 -9.63 19.79 -1.44
CA GLY A 163 -10.99 19.56 -0.91
C GLY A 163 -11.23 18.12 -0.48
N ASN A 164 -12.49 17.72 -0.45
CA ASN A 164 -12.93 16.42 0.05
C ASN A 164 -13.24 15.40 -1.06
N GLU A 165 -13.16 15.80 -2.31
CA GLU A 165 -13.47 14.93 -3.45
C GLU A 165 -12.20 14.29 -4.00
N ARG A 166 -12.28 13.00 -4.32
CA ARG A 166 -11.27 12.33 -5.12
C ARG A 166 -11.43 12.77 -6.57
N ARG A 167 -10.39 13.35 -7.13
CA ARG A 167 -10.32 13.66 -8.56
C ARG A 167 -9.49 12.60 -9.27
N ALA A 168 -9.65 12.53 -10.59
CA ALA A 168 -8.80 11.69 -11.41
C ALA A 168 -7.32 11.97 -11.11
N ALA A 169 -6.62 10.94 -10.74
CA ALA A 169 -5.19 10.94 -10.45
C ALA A 169 -4.52 9.91 -11.36
N ARG A 170 -3.21 9.89 -11.37
CA ARG A 170 -2.43 8.94 -12.19
C ARG A 170 -1.57 8.06 -11.29
N PRO A 171 -2.20 7.16 -10.50
CA PRO A 171 -1.51 6.39 -9.50
C PRO A 171 -0.41 5.50 -10.09
N VAL A 172 -0.63 4.91 -11.27
CA VAL A 172 0.36 4.06 -11.94
C VAL A 172 1.61 4.84 -12.34
N GLU A 173 1.46 6.06 -12.90
CA GLU A 173 2.58 6.92 -13.24
C GLU A 173 3.42 7.26 -11.99
N TRP A 174 2.77 7.55 -10.86
CA TRP A 174 3.44 7.85 -9.59
C TRP A 174 4.15 6.63 -9.00
N LEU A 175 3.53 5.45 -9.06
CA LEU A 175 4.17 4.20 -8.62
C LEU A 175 5.43 3.88 -9.42
N GLN A 176 5.35 4.00 -10.75
CA GLN A 176 6.49 3.77 -11.63
C GLN A 176 7.63 4.75 -11.37
N ALA A 177 7.31 6.04 -11.21
CA ALA A 177 8.30 7.09 -10.99
C ALA A 177 8.99 7.01 -9.61
N SER A 178 8.29 6.51 -8.59
CA SER A 178 8.80 6.43 -7.22
C SER A 178 9.39 5.06 -6.86
N GLY A 179 9.18 4.02 -7.68
CA GLY A 179 9.44 2.64 -7.28
C GLY A 179 8.52 2.16 -6.15
N GLY A 180 7.39 2.84 -5.96
CA GLY A 180 6.45 2.58 -4.88
C GLY A 180 5.66 1.29 -5.06
N SER A 181 5.15 0.76 -3.95
CA SER A 181 4.37 -0.47 -3.93
C SER A 181 2.88 -0.26 -3.72
N ARG A 182 2.47 0.87 -3.13
CA ARG A 182 1.08 1.19 -2.81
C ARG A 182 0.79 2.67 -3.05
N VAL A 183 -0.48 2.96 -3.34
CA VAL A 183 -0.98 4.33 -3.43
C VAL A 183 -2.07 4.54 -2.38
N PHE A 184 -2.01 5.68 -1.72
CA PHE A 184 -3.03 6.16 -0.82
C PHE A 184 -3.58 7.49 -1.32
N HIS A 185 -4.86 7.73 -1.08
CA HIS A 185 -5.50 9.00 -1.34
C HIS A 185 -5.74 9.73 -0.02
N TRP A 186 -5.38 11.00 0.03
CA TRP A 186 -5.61 11.88 1.17
C TRP A 186 -6.45 13.08 0.73
N THR A 187 -7.72 13.06 1.11
CA THR A 187 -8.67 14.15 0.87
C THR A 187 -8.73 15.06 2.10
N GLY A 188 -8.70 16.37 1.88
CA GLY A 188 -8.64 17.33 2.99
C GLY A 188 -7.34 17.25 3.79
N VAL A 189 -7.31 17.82 4.97
CA VAL A 189 -6.17 17.72 5.92
C VAL A 189 -6.51 16.77 7.07
N HIS A 190 -7.68 16.98 7.68
CA HIS A 190 -8.23 16.17 8.76
C HIS A 190 -9.32 15.23 8.23
N GLY A 191 -9.86 14.37 9.09
CA GLY A 191 -10.98 13.48 8.78
C GLY A 191 -10.58 12.04 8.48
N ALA A 192 -11.46 11.33 7.76
CA ALA A 192 -11.36 9.87 7.59
C ALA A 192 -10.05 9.41 6.87
N SER A 193 -9.61 10.17 5.87
CA SER A 193 -8.37 9.86 5.14
C SER A 193 -7.14 9.97 6.05
N CYS A 194 -7.05 11.03 6.87
CA CYS A 194 -5.96 11.21 7.84
C CYS A 194 -5.99 10.10 8.90
N ALA A 195 -7.16 9.80 9.46
CA ALA A 195 -7.32 8.73 10.45
C ALA A 195 -6.93 7.35 9.88
N ARG A 196 -7.27 7.07 8.62
CA ARG A 196 -6.84 5.87 7.91
C ARG A 196 -5.32 5.78 7.81
N LEU A 197 -4.67 6.86 7.36
CA LEU A 197 -3.21 6.89 7.23
C LEU A 197 -2.51 6.72 8.58
N ALA A 198 -3.04 7.33 9.65
CA ALA A 198 -2.53 7.14 11.01
C ALA A 198 -2.65 5.67 11.47
N ARG A 199 -3.78 4.98 11.19
CA ARG A 199 -3.90 3.54 11.47
C ARG A 199 -2.92 2.68 10.69
N ILE A 200 -2.59 3.07 9.44
CA ILE A 200 -1.59 2.39 8.62
C ILE A 200 -0.20 2.56 9.21
N MET A 201 0.14 3.76 9.69
CA MET A 201 1.41 4.03 10.38
C MET A 201 1.55 3.20 11.67
N ASP A 202 0.49 3.13 12.45
CA ASP A 202 0.47 2.40 13.73
C ASP A 202 0.26 0.88 13.58
N GLY A 203 0.15 0.37 12.35
CA GLY A 203 -0.05 -1.06 12.11
C GLY A 203 -1.42 -1.61 12.53
N ARG A 204 -2.41 -0.73 12.81
CA ARG A 204 -3.78 -1.09 13.22
C ARG A 204 -4.81 -0.96 12.09
N SER A 205 -4.37 -0.91 10.86
CA SER A 205 -5.27 -0.89 9.72
C SER A 205 -6.08 -2.18 9.59
N VAL A 206 -7.35 -2.04 9.21
CA VAL A 206 -8.30 -3.15 9.05
C VAL A 206 -8.43 -3.49 7.58
N GLY A 207 -8.13 -4.74 7.23
CA GLY A 207 -8.30 -5.28 5.89
C GLY A 207 -9.48 -6.26 5.82
N VAL A 208 -10.34 -6.10 4.81
CA VAL A 208 -11.46 -7.01 4.54
C VAL A 208 -11.19 -7.75 3.24
N VAL A 209 -11.14 -9.09 3.30
CA VAL A 209 -10.93 -9.94 2.13
C VAL A 209 -12.20 -10.74 1.86
N MET A 210 -12.73 -10.62 0.64
CA MET A 210 -13.99 -11.19 0.22
C MET A 210 -13.76 -12.37 -0.73
N SER A 211 -14.29 -13.54 -0.39
CA SER A 211 -14.16 -14.74 -1.21
C SER A 211 -15.03 -14.68 -2.48
N GLY A 212 -14.64 -15.43 -3.51
CA GLY A 212 -15.50 -15.73 -4.63
C GLY A 212 -16.64 -16.66 -4.22
N GLY A 213 -17.61 -16.84 -5.12
CA GLY A 213 -18.74 -17.76 -4.89
C GLY A 213 -19.95 -17.49 -5.79
N GLY A 214 -19.76 -16.76 -6.89
CA GLY A 214 -20.87 -16.37 -7.77
C GLY A 214 -21.94 -15.60 -6.98
N ALA A 215 -23.20 -16.01 -7.08
CA ALA A 215 -24.31 -15.36 -6.39
C ALA A 215 -24.19 -15.39 -4.85
N ARG A 216 -23.49 -16.36 -4.26
CA ARG A 216 -23.29 -16.42 -2.79
C ARG A 216 -22.47 -15.22 -2.28
N ALA A 217 -21.58 -14.68 -3.12
CA ALA A 217 -20.75 -13.54 -2.73
C ALA A 217 -21.56 -12.26 -2.49
N TYR A 218 -22.81 -12.17 -2.93
CA TYR A 218 -23.68 -11.03 -2.62
C TYR A 218 -23.91 -10.86 -1.10
N SER A 219 -23.74 -11.91 -0.30
CA SER A 219 -23.76 -11.81 1.15
C SER A 219 -22.68 -10.85 1.69
N HIS A 220 -21.60 -10.62 0.95
CA HIS A 220 -20.56 -9.66 1.33
C HIS A 220 -21.07 -8.21 1.37
N ILE A 221 -22.13 -7.88 0.60
CA ILE A 221 -22.75 -6.54 0.66
C ILE A 221 -23.34 -6.31 2.04
N GLY A 222 -24.11 -7.30 2.55
CA GLY A 222 -24.65 -7.26 3.91
C GLY A 222 -23.57 -7.24 5.00
N MET A 223 -22.48 -8.00 4.80
CA MET A 223 -21.33 -7.99 5.71
C MET A 223 -20.65 -6.62 5.76
N VAL A 224 -20.40 -5.97 4.61
CA VAL A 224 -19.81 -4.63 4.55
C VAL A 224 -20.70 -3.61 5.25
N LYS A 225 -22.03 -3.70 5.01
CA LYS A 225 -23.02 -2.84 5.68
C LYS A 225 -22.93 -3.01 7.20
N ALA A 226 -22.95 -4.22 7.72
CA ALA A 226 -22.83 -4.49 9.16
C ALA A 226 -21.52 -3.93 9.76
N ILE A 227 -20.38 -4.11 9.07
CA ILE A 227 -19.08 -3.58 9.48
C ILE A 227 -19.13 -2.03 9.59
N ARG A 228 -19.78 -1.37 8.62
CA ARG A 228 -19.95 0.08 8.62
C ARG A 228 -20.90 0.57 9.73
N GLU A 229 -21.99 -0.14 9.95
CA GLU A 229 -22.96 0.16 11.02
C GLU A 229 -22.33 0.06 12.41
N GLU A 230 -21.43 -0.90 12.62
CA GLU A 230 -20.64 -1.04 13.86
C GLU A 230 -19.47 -0.03 13.96
N GLY A 231 -19.33 0.88 12.99
CA GLY A 231 -18.27 1.90 13.00
C GLY A 231 -16.85 1.33 12.83
N ILE A 232 -16.71 0.09 12.39
CA ILE A 232 -15.42 -0.53 12.16
C ILE A 232 -14.82 0.03 10.86
N PRO A 233 -13.61 0.62 10.90
CA PRO A 233 -13.00 1.16 9.71
C PRO A 233 -12.58 0.07 8.73
N ILE A 234 -12.77 0.31 7.44
CA ILE A 234 -12.26 -0.55 6.38
C ILE A 234 -11.12 0.19 5.68
N ASP A 235 -9.88 -0.18 5.96
CA ASP A 235 -8.70 0.50 5.43
C ASP A 235 -8.19 -0.12 4.13
N PHE A 236 -8.33 -1.43 4.00
CA PHE A 236 -7.96 -2.19 2.81
C PHE A 236 -9.07 -3.17 2.45
N VAL A 237 -9.24 -3.38 1.18
CA VAL A 237 -10.16 -4.40 0.66
C VAL A 237 -9.45 -5.26 -0.37
N GLY A 238 -9.82 -6.52 -0.41
CA GLY A 238 -9.35 -7.46 -1.42
C GLY A 238 -10.41 -8.51 -1.68
N GLY A 239 -10.26 -9.25 -2.76
CA GLY A 239 -11.23 -10.30 -3.04
C GLY A 239 -10.86 -11.16 -4.22
N SER A 240 -11.67 -12.20 -4.43
CA SER A 240 -11.57 -13.13 -5.55
C SER A 240 -12.91 -13.20 -6.28
N SER A 241 -12.89 -13.25 -7.61
CA SER A 241 -14.10 -13.37 -8.45
C SER A 241 -15.16 -12.30 -8.08
N MET A 242 -16.39 -12.67 -7.81
CA MET A 242 -17.46 -11.73 -7.41
C MET A 242 -17.11 -10.96 -6.13
N GLY A 243 -16.37 -11.57 -5.19
CA GLY A 243 -15.87 -10.85 -4.00
C GLY A 243 -14.90 -9.73 -4.38
N ALA A 244 -14.09 -9.88 -5.45
CA ALA A 244 -13.23 -8.81 -5.95
C ALA A 244 -14.03 -7.64 -6.53
N VAL A 245 -15.14 -7.93 -7.22
CA VAL A 245 -16.04 -6.89 -7.75
C VAL A 245 -16.65 -6.08 -6.61
N ILE A 246 -17.15 -6.74 -5.56
CA ILE A 246 -17.71 -6.05 -4.39
C ILE A 246 -16.63 -5.28 -3.65
N ALA A 247 -15.41 -5.84 -3.50
CA ALA A 247 -14.27 -5.14 -2.92
C ALA A 247 -13.92 -3.86 -3.70
N ALA A 248 -13.98 -3.91 -5.04
CA ALA A 248 -13.78 -2.74 -5.89
C ALA A 248 -14.86 -1.67 -5.65
N CYS A 249 -16.13 -2.06 -5.51
CA CYS A 249 -17.22 -1.13 -5.16
C CYS A 249 -16.93 -0.41 -3.82
N VAL A 250 -16.46 -1.14 -2.82
CA VAL A 250 -16.08 -0.57 -1.52
C VAL A 250 -14.89 0.37 -1.65
N ALA A 251 -13.89 -0.01 -2.46
CA ALA A 251 -12.71 0.83 -2.72
C ALA A 251 -13.05 2.14 -3.44
N MET A 252 -14.07 2.11 -4.33
CA MET A 252 -14.61 3.30 -4.99
C MET A 252 -15.29 4.27 -4.01
N GLY A 253 -15.56 3.82 -2.78
CA GLY A 253 -16.24 4.61 -1.75
C GLY A 253 -17.75 4.70 -1.93
N TRP A 254 -18.34 3.78 -2.71
CA TRP A 254 -19.79 3.74 -2.90
C TRP A 254 -20.50 3.37 -1.61
N ASP A 255 -21.68 3.94 -1.39
CA ASP A 255 -22.53 3.57 -0.27
C ASP A 255 -23.20 2.21 -0.49
N ASP A 256 -23.84 1.69 0.55
CA ASP A 256 -24.42 0.35 0.52
C ASP A 256 -25.57 0.23 -0.50
N SER A 257 -26.35 1.31 -0.67
CA SER A 257 -27.45 1.37 -1.64
C SER A 257 -26.91 1.38 -3.08
N GLU A 258 -25.88 2.18 -3.33
CA GLU A 258 -25.23 2.27 -4.63
C GLU A 258 -24.57 0.93 -5.02
N ILE A 259 -23.91 0.27 -4.06
CA ILE A 259 -23.33 -1.05 -4.27
C ILE A 259 -24.43 -2.06 -4.65
N ASP A 260 -25.51 -2.16 -3.87
CA ASP A 260 -26.60 -3.10 -4.15
C ASP A 260 -27.23 -2.84 -5.52
N GLN A 261 -27.53 -1.58 -5.84
CA GLN A 261 -28.16 -1.21 -7.11
C GLN A 261 -27.26 -1.55 -8.31
N ARG A 262 -25.98 -1.20 -8.25
CA ARG A 262 -25.04 -1.44 -9.36
C ARG A 262 -24.78 -2.93 -9.56
N ILE A 263 -24.59 -3.68 -8.48
CA ILE A 263 -24.37 -5.11 -8.54
C ILE A 263 -25.60 -5.84 -9.09
N ARG A 264 -26.83 -5.48 -8.66
CA ARG A 264 -28.07 -6.02 -9.23
C ARG A 264 -28.14 -5.78 -10.73
N LYS A 265 -27.99 -4.52 -11.13
CA LYS A 265 -28.05 -4.15 -12.54
C LYS A 265 -27.01 -4.91 -13.38
N ALA A 266 -25.77 -5.00 -12.90
CA ALA A 266 -24.67 -5.58 -13.67
C ALA A 266 -24.71 -7.12 -13.74
N PHE A 267 -25.12 -7.79 -12.67
CA PHE A 267 -24.90 -9.24 -12.54
C PHE A 267 -26.16 -10.07 -12.22
N VAL A 268 -27.25 -9.43 -11.75
CA VAL A 268 -28.51 -10.13 -11.47
C VAL A 268 -29.50 -9.98 -12.62
N GLU A 269 -29.70 -8.74 -13.10
CA GLU A 269 -30.66 -8.44 -14.18
C GLU A 269 -30.11 -8.80 -15.56
N THR A 270 -28.82 -9.07 -15.68
CA THR A 270 -28.17 -9.49 -16.93
C THR A 270 -27.60 -10.90 -16.79
N ASN A 271 -27.29 -11.55 -17.91
CA ASN A 271 -26.57 -12.81 -17.92
C ASN A 271 -25.09 -12.55 -18.32
N PRO A 272 -24.21 -12.19 -17.39
CA PRO A 272 -22.83 -11.83 -17.69
C PRO A 272 -21.98 -13.02 -18.14
N LEU A 273 -22.40 -14.26 -17.83
CA LEU A 273 -21.70 -15.50 -18.21
C LEU A 273 -22.30 -16.16 -19.45
N GLY A 274 -23.22 -15.50 -20.16
CA GLY A 274 -23.92 -16.05 -21.31
C GLY A 274 -23.14 -16.01 -22.63
N ASP A 275 -21.86 -15.61 -22.63
CA ASP A 275 -20.98 -15.61 -23.80
C ASP A 275 -20.16 -16.91 -23.91
N TYR A 276 -20.89 -18.03 -24.09
CA TYR A 276 -20.30 -19.37 -24.21
C TYR A 276 -19.37 -19.50 -25.41
N ASN A 277 -18.36 -20.36 -25.27
CA ASN A 277 -17.41 -20.72 -26.30
C ASN A 277 -17.31 -22.25 -26.39
N LEU A 278 -16.81 -22.76 -27.53
CA LEU A 278 -16.41 -24.16 -27.61
C LEU A 278 -15.29 -24.43 -26.58
N PRO A 279 -15.40 -25.48 -25.75
CA PRO A 279 -14.55 -25.68 -24.56
C PRO A 279 -13.15 -26.23 -24.91
N VAL A 280 -12.41 -25.49 -25.76
CA VAL A 280 -11.01 -25.84 -26.07
C VAL A 280 -10.06 -25.27 -25.03
N VAL A 281 -10.30 -24.02 -24.57
CA VAL A 281 -9.47 -23.32 -23.57
C VAL A 281 -10.33 -22.82 -22.40
N GLY A 282 -11.57 -22.41 -22.66
CA GLY A 282 -12.50 -21.93 -21.65
C GLY A 282 -13.93 -21.96 -22.14
N MET A 283 -14.89 -22.21 -21.24
CA MET A 283 -16.33 -22.31 -21.58
C MET A 283 -16.99 -20.94 -21.79
N VAL A 284 -16.40 -19.85 -21.29
CA VAL A 284 -16.93 -18.48 -21.36
C VAL A 284 -15.84 -17.55 -21.89
N LYS A 285 -16.19 -16.67 -22.83
CA LYS A 285 -15.23 -15.68 -23.39
C LYS A 285 -14.88 -14.56 -22.44
N GLY A 286 -15.75 -14.23 -21.48
CA GLY A 286 -15.57 -13.15 -20.52
C GLY A 286 -15.79 -11.75 -21.08
N LEU A 287 -16.19 -11.61 -22.34
CA LEU A 287 -16.39 -10.31 -23.00
C LEU A 287 -17.54 -9.53 -22.35
N ARG A 288 -18.61 -10.22 -21.96
CA ARG A 288 -19.76 -9.60 -21.29
C ARG A 288 -19.40 -9.09 -19.90
N VAL A 289 -18.65 -9.87 -19.12
CA VAL A 289 -18.14 -9.45 -17.81
C VAL A 289 -17.25 -8.22 -17.96
N ASN A 290 -16.31 -8.26 -18.91
CA ASN A 290 -15.41 -7.13 -19.15
C ASN A 290 -16.18 -5.86 -19.57
N ALA A 291 -17.19 -5.98 -20.42
CA ALA A 291 -18.04 -4.86 -20.81
C ALA A 291 -18.78 -4.26 -19.60
N ARG A 292 -19.32 -5.10 -18.69
CA ARG A 292 -19.97 -4.64 -17.47
C ARG A 292 -19.02 -3.97 -16.49
N LEU A 293 -17.82 -4.52 -16.31
CA LEU A 293 -16.80 -3.87 -15.47
C LEU A 293 -16.44 -2.49 -16.02
N LYS A 294 -16.24 -2.36 -17.33
CA LYS A 294 -15.98 -1.05 -17.97
C LYS A 294 -17.17 -0.09 -17.83
N GLU A 295 -18.40 -0.56 -17.96
CA GLU A 295 -19.61 0.27 -17.81
C GLU A 295 -19.73 0.84 -16.39
N HIS A 296 -19.41 0.05 -15.34
CA HIS A 296 -19.62 0.45 -13.95
C HIS A 296 -18.41 1.10 -13.30
N PHE A 297 -17.21 0.70 -13.65
CA PHE A 297 -15.96 1.23 -13.07
C PHE A 297 -15.24 2.21 -14.00
N GLY A 298 -15.59 2.26 -15.30
CA GLY A 298 -14.93 3.11 -16.28
C GLY A 298 -13.47 2.69 -16.46
N GLU A 299 -12.61 3.69 -16.61
CA GLU A 299 -11.15 3.55 -16.65
C GLU A 299 -10.52 3.91 -15.29
N SER A 300 -11.22 3.62 -14.20
CA SER A 300 -10.71 3.84 -12.85
C SER A 300 -9.52 2.92 -12.58
N GLU A 301 -8.40 3.51 -12.15
CA GLU A 301 -7.17 2.83 -11.77
C GLU A 301 -7.12 2.58 -10.25
#